data_dafd34330fc300e469610efbebdbee95
#
_entry.id   dafd34330fc300e469610efbebdbee95
#
_cell.length_a   1.000
_cell.length_b   1.000
_cell.length_c   1.000
_cell.angle_alpha   90.00
_cell.angle_beta   90.00
_cell.angle_gamma   90.00
#
_symmetry.space_group_name_H-M   'P 1'
#
loop_
_entity.id
_entity.type
_entity.pdbx_description
1 polymer ?
#
loop_
_entity_poly.entity_id
_entity_poly.type
_entity_poly.pdbx_seq_one_letter_code
_entity_poly.pdbx_strand_id
1 'polypeptide(L)'
;SQPCIMLDDLDSVGRSGRHLTTFEMMAHHVFNTREHEIYWKDRTVRLCDELLLGLGMDPLAVTYKENPWAGGGNAGPSLEVMVGGLELATLVFMDLKAVAGGHIQIKGESYEKMDNYIVDTGYGLERFVWASKGSPTIYDAIFPDLVRKVADLAGVEHDLQDPEYAEIFAQNARLAGMVDLDEYSMNELRAKIASSIGISPERLDPERFSKMTSA
;
A
#
# COMPACT_ATOMS: atom_id res chain seq x y z
N SER A 1 -14.09 -2.51 -11.61
CA SER A 1 -13.27 -3.12 -10.55
C SER A 1 -13.30 -4.63 -10.65
N GLN A 2 -12.35 -5.28 -10.01
CA GLN A 2 -12.27 -6.73 -9.92
C GLN A 2 -11.68 -7.16 -8.57
N PRO A 3 -12.14 -8.27 -7.98
CA PRO A 3 -11.50 -8.86 -6.82
C PRO A 3 -10.15 -9.46 -7.23
N CYS A 4 -9.14 -9.23 -6.39
CA CYS A 4 -7.78 -9.70 -6.60
C CYS A 4 -7.31 -10.52 -5.40
N ILE A 5 -6.38 -11.43 -5.65
CA ILE A 5 -5.69 -12.21 -4.61
C ILE A 5 -4.19 -11.95 -4.76
N MET A 6 -3.52 -11.70 -3.64
CA MET A 6 -2.06 -11.58 -3.55
C MET A 6 -1.57 -12.55 -2.47
N LEU A 7 -0.64 -13.40 -2.83
CA LEU A 7 -0.08 -14.43 -1.94
C LEU A 7 1.38 -14.14 -1.57
N ASP A 8 1.92 -13.04 -2.08
CA ASP A 8 3.23 -12.55 -1.65
C ASP A 8 3.12 -11.97 -0.24
N ASP A 9 4.17 -12.11 0.56
CA ASP A 9 4.27 -11.59 1.92
C ASP A 9 3.15 -12.05 2.88
N LEU A 10 2.66 -13.29 2.72
CA LEU A 10 1.59 -13.85 3.56
C LEU A 10 1.91 -13.78 5.07
N ASP A 11 3.17 -13.95 5.43
CA ASP A 11 3.63 -13.88 6.83
C ASP A 11 3.49 -12.47 7.43
N SER A 12 3.33 -11.45 6.60
CA SER A 12 3.09 -10.08 6.99
C SER A 12 1.60 -9.72 7.18
N VAL A 13 0.69 -10.59 6.72
CA VAL A 13 -0.76 -10.39 6.87
C VAL A 13 -1.15 -10.57 8.34
N GLY A 14 -1.90 -9.59 8.88
CA GLY A 14 -2.26 -9.56 10.31
C GLY A 14 -1.15 -8.98 11.21
N ARG A 15 0.10 -8.85 10.73
CA ARG A 15 1.24 -8.36 11.52
C ARG A 15 1.65 -6.93 11.18
N SER A 16 1.76 -6.64 9.90
CA SER A 16 2.26 -5.33 9.42
C SER A 16 1.22 -4.21 9.49
N GLY A 17 -0.06 -4.53 9.63
CA GLY A 17 -1.15 -3.57 9.52
C GLY A 17 -1.41 -3.06 8.08
N ARG A 18 -0.76 -3.64 7.06
CA ARG A 18 -0.72 -3.11 5.69
C ARG A 18 -1.02 -4.14 4.59
N HIS A 19 -0.76 -5.43 4.86
CA HIS A 19 -0.87 -6.50 3.87
C HIS A 19 -2.24 -7.15 3.92
N LEU A 20 -2.85 -7.33 2.75
CA LEU A 20 -4.11 -8.02 2.53
C LEU A 20 -3.89 -9.18 1.57
N THR A 21 -4.55 -10.32 1.80
CA THR A 21 -4.57 -11.43 0.85
C THR A 21 -5.58 -11.22 -0.27
N THR A 22 -6.64 -10.47 0.00
CA THR A 22 -7.71 -10.17 -0.96
C THR A 22 -8.03 -8.69 -0.92
N PHE A 23 -8.28 -8.10 -2.07
CA PHE A 23 -8.60 -6.68 -2.22
C PHE A 23 -9.33 -6.45 -3.54
N GLU A 24 -9.91 -5.27 -3.70
CA GLU A 24 -10.51 -4.81 -4.94
C GLU A 24 -9.57 -3.88 -5.71
N MET A 25 -9.42 -4.13 -7.01
CA MET A 25 -8.67 -3.26 -7.90
C MET A 25 -9.63 -2.55 -8.85
N MET A 26 -9.74 -1.23 -8.72
CA MET A 26 -10.38 -0.39 -9.72
C MET A 26 -9.37 -0.14 -10.84
N ALA A 27 -9.85 -0.01 -12.08
CA ALA A 27 -8.96 0.18 -13.21
C ALA A 27 -9.65 0.86 -14.39
N HIS A 28 -8.83 1.44 -15.25
CA HIS A 28 -9.16 1.68 -16.64
C HIS A 28 -8.05 1.14 -17.54
N HIS A 29 -8.43 0.55 -18.66
CA HIS A 29 -7.51 -0.06 -19.61
C HIS A 29 -7.77 0.48 -21.00
N VAL A 30 -6.69 0.65 -21.78
CA VAL A 30 -6.77 1.05 -23.18
C VAL A 30 -5.81 0.23 -24.02
N PHE A 31 -6.32 -0.30 -25.12
CA PHE A 31 -5.54 -0.99 -26.12
C PHE A 31 -5.33 -0.05 -27.31
N ASN A 32 -4.11 0.43 -27.49
CA ASN A 32 -3.71 1.25 -28.61
C ASN A 32 -3.03 0.41 -29.68
N THR A 33 -3.20 0.79 -30.92
CA THR A 33 -2.46 0.26 -32.05
C THR A 33 -1.68 1.38 -32.74
N ARG A 34 -0.79 1.05 -33.67
CA ARG A 34 -0.07 2.06 -34.48
C ARG A 34 -1.01 2.95 -35.29
N GLU A 35 -2.18 2.42 -35.68
CA GLU A 35 -3.16 3.11 -36.52
C GLU A 35 -4.20 3.88 -35.72
N HIS A 36 -4.40 3.50 -34.45
CA HIS A 36 -5.43 4.09 -33.60
C HIS A 36 -4.97 4.19 -32.15
N GLU A 37 -4.65 5.41 -31.73
CA GLU A 37 -4.38 5.75 -30.34
C GLU A 37 -5.66 6.36 -29.72
N ILE A 38 -6.16 5.73 -28.67
CA ILE A 38 -7.30 6.25 -27.90
C ILE A 38 -6.78 7.32 -26.93
N TYR A 39 -5.81 6.94 -26.07
CA TYR A 39 -4.97 7.86 -25.28
C TYR A 39 -3.73 7.13 -24.72
N TRP A 40 -2.75 7.89 -24.32
CA TRP A 40 -1.50 7.38 -23.78
C TRP A 40 -1.13 8.08 -22.45
N LYS A 41 0.13 8.23 -22.15
CA LYS A 41 0.69 8.63 -20.85
C LYS A 41 0.06 9.90 -20.27
N ASP A 42 0.07 10.99 -21.02
CA ASP A 42 -0.38 12.31 -20.52
C ASP A 42 -1.85 12.30 -20.13
N ARG A 43 -2.70 11.63 -20.93
CA ARG A 43 -4.13 11.56 -20.60
C ARG A 43 -4.39 10.61 -19.44
N THR A 44 -3.60 9.54 -19.29
CA THR A 44 -3.69 8.62 -18.14
C THR A 44 -3.38 9.35 -16.84
N VAL A 45 -2.30 10.13 -16.79
CA VAL A 45 -1.94 10.94 -15.61
C VAL A 45 -3.03 11.95 -15.30
N ARG A 46 -3.55 12.67 -16.31
CA ARG A 46 -4.64 13.63 -16.11
C ARG A 46 -5.92 12.99 -15.59
N LEU A 47 -6.27 11.78 -16.06
CA LEU A 47 -7.43 11.04 -15.54
C LEU A 47 -7.22 10.64 -14.07
N CYS A 48 -6.00 10.27 -13.71
CA CYS A 48 -5.65 10.02 -12.32
C CYS A 48 -5.79 11.28 -11.46
N ASP A 49 -5.24 12.41 -11.91
CA ASP A 49 -5.37 13.70 -11.23
C ASP A 49 -6.84 14.11 -11.07
N GLU A 50 -7.64 13.98 -12.14
CA GLU A 50 -9.08 14.28 -12.12
C GLU A 50 -9.82 13.43 -11.08
N LEU A 51 -9.47 12.13 -10.97
CA LEU A 51 -10.02 11.23 -9.95
C LEU A 51 -9.63 11.66 -8.54
N LEU A 52 -8.34 11.88 -8.30
CA LEU A 52 -7.83 12.26 -6.97
C LEU A 52 -8.43 13.59 -6.49
N LEU A 53 -8.49 14.59 -7.37
CA LEU A 53 -9.14 15.87 -7.11
C LEU A 53 -10.64 15.71 -6.83
N GLY A 54 -11.33 14.88 -7.62
CA GLY A 54 -12.74 14.58 -7.43
C GLY A 54 -13.04 13.88 -6.09
N LEU A 55 -12.07 13.15 -5.54
CA LEU A 55 -12.13 12.56 -4.20
C LEU A 55 -11.71 13.52 -3.08
N GLY A 56 -11.32 14.76 -3.42
CA GLY A 56 -10.95 15.79 -2.45
C GLY A 56 -9.50 15.71 -1.97
N MET A 57 -8.63 15.02 -2.68
CA MET A 57 -7.20 14.98 -2.35
C MET A 57 -6.51 16.29 -2.72
N ASP A 58 -5.59 16.73 -1.85
CA ASP A 58 -4.73 17.89 -2.14
C ASP A 58 -3.69 17.46 -3.21
N PRO A 59 -3.65 18.14 -4.37
CA PRO A 59 -2.66 17.85 -5.41
C PRO A 59 -1.21 17.95 -4.92
N LEU A 60 -0.93 18.82 -3.94
CA LEU A 60 0.40 18.98 -3.38
C LEU A 60 0.84 17.80 -2.51
N ALA A 61 -0.09 16.95 -2.08
CA ALA A 61 0.20 15.73 -1.34
C ALA A 61 0.50 14.54 -2.26
N VAL A 62 0.22 14.65 -3.56
CA VAL A 62 0.41 13.57 -4.54
C VAL A 62 1.84 13.58 -5.07
N THR A 63 2.47 12.42 -5.06
CA THR A 63 3.79 12.19 -5.65
C THR A 63 3.71 11.07 -6.68
N TYR A 64 4.25 11.31 -7.85
CA TYR A 64 4.43 10.28 -8.89
C TYR A 64 5.86 9.78 -8.86
N LYS A 65 6.05 8.48 -8.66
CA LYS A 65 7.35 7.83 -8.62
C LYS A 65 7.49 6.89 -9.81
N GLU A 66 8.51 7.10 -10.62
CA GLU A 66 8.82 6.18 -11.73
C GLU A 66 9.36 4.85 -11.18
N ASN A 67 8.77 3.75 -11.64
CA ASN A 67 9.22 2.40 -11.32
C ASN A 67 8.81 1.44 -12.45
N PRO A 68 9.74 1.01 -13.35
CA PRO A 68 9.39 0.13 -14.45
C PRO A 68 8.66 -1.13 -13.98
N TRP A 69 7.53 -1.41 -14.61
CA TRP A 69 6.72 -2.58 -14.32
C TRP A 69 7.04 -3.74 -15.28
N ALA A 70 7.03 -4.96 -14.76
CA ALA A 70 7.15 -6.18 -15.54
C ALA A 70 6.32 -7.29 -14.89
N GLY A 71 5.54 -8.00 -15.71
CA GLY A 71 4.69 -9.11 -15.27
C GLY A 71 3.92 -9.73 -16.42
N GLY A 72 3.57 -11.03 -16.29
CA GLY A 72 2.76 -11.73 -17.28
C GLY A 72 3.34 -11.77 -18.70
N GLY A 73 4.67 -11.63 -18.84
CA GLY A 73 5.32 -11.59 -20.15
C GLY A 73 5.27 -10.22 -20.83
N ASN A 74 4.79 -9.20 -20.16
CA ASN A 74 4.78 -7.81 -20.62
C ASN A 74 5.58 -6.91 -19.67
N ALA A 75 6.01 -5.75 -20.17
CA ALA A 75 6.67 -4.75 -19.37
C ALA A 75 6.48 -3.34 -19.96
N GLY A 76 6.85 -2.34 -19.20
CA GLY A 76 6.88 -0.95 -19.65
C GLY A 76 7.15 0.04 -18.53
N PRO A 77 7.27 1.33 -18.86
CA PRO A 77 7.31 2.38 -17.86
C PRO A 77 6.06 2.35 -16.99
N SER A 78 6.19 2.72 -15.73
CA SER A 78 5.05 2.93 -14.86
C SER A 78 5.27 4.06 -13.87
N LEU A 79 4.17 4.54 -13.30
CA LEU A 79 4.16 5.54 -12.25
C LEU A 79 3.41 4.97 -11.04
N GLU A 80 4.08 4.89 -9.91
CA GLU A 80 3.43 4.69 -8.61
C GLU A 80 2.87 6.03 -8.13
N VAL A 81 1.59 6.05 -7.80
CA VAL A 81 0.87 7.25 -7.32
C VAL A 81 0.82 7.19 -5.81
N MET A 82 1.56 8.06 -5.17
CA MET A 82 1.80 8.06 -3.73
C MET A 82 1.13 9.24 -3.04
N VAL A 83 0.52 9.01 -1.89
CA VAL A 83 0.02 10.06 -1.00
C VAL A 83 0.50 9.76 0.42
N GLY A 84 1.27 10.68 1.00
CA GLY A 84 1.82 10.49 2.34
C GLY A 84 2.70 9.24 2.51
N GLY A 85 3.31 8.75 1.42
CA GLY A 85 4.10 7.52 1.41
C GLY A 85 3.28 6.23 1.17
N LEU A 86 1.96 6.33 1.07
CA LEU A 86 1.08 5.22 0.69
C LEU A 86 0.89 5.22 -0.83
N GLU A 87 1.22 4.11 -1.48
CA GLU A 87 0.89 3.87 -2.89
C GLU A 87 -0.60 3.59 -3.04
N LEU A 88 -1.32 4.49 -3.70
CA LEU A 88 -2.75 4.37 -3.97
C LEU A 88 -3.04 3.66 -5.29
N ALA A 89 -2.19 3.88 -6.29
CA ALA A 89 -2.37 3.36 -7.64
C ALA A 89 -1.04 3.16 -8.36
N THR A 90 -1.07 2.31 -9.38
CA THR A 90 0.00 2.15 -10.36
C THR A 90 -0.55 2.38 -11.76
N LEU A 91 0.09 3.29 -12.51
CA LEU A 91 -0.23 3.58 -13.90
C LEU A 91 0.81 2.90 -14.79
N VAL A 92 0.45 1.81 -15.44
CA VAL A 92 1.37 1.03 -16.26
C VAL A 92 1.18 1.33 -17.75
N PHE A 93 2.28 1.48 -18.46
CA PHE A 93 2.34 1.77 -19.88
C PHE A 93 3.07 0.62 -20.59
N MET A 94 2.33 -0.46 -20.86
CA MET A 94 2.91 -1.66 -21.45
C MET A 94 3.16 -1.45 -22.94
N ASP A 95 4.42 -1.41 -23.32
CA ASP A 95 4.85 -1.32 -24.72
C ASP A 95 5.97 -2.33 -25.06
N LEU A 96 6.22 -3.26 -24.14
CA LEU A 96 7.25 -4.28 -24.23
C LEU A 96 6.66 -5.67 -24.01
N LYS A 97 7.18 -6.66 -24.77
CA LYS A 97 6.91 -8.10 -24.61
C LYS A 97 8.19 -8.85 -24.30
N ALA A 98 8.11 -9.87 -23.47
CA ALA A 98 9.23 -10.75 -23.16
C ALA A 98 9.65 -11.56 -24.40
N VAL A 99 10.93 -11.51 -24.74
CA VAL A 99 11.51 -12.24 -25.87
C VAL A 99 12.91 -12.70 -25.49
N ALA A 100 13.21 -13.98 -25.65
CA ALA A 100 14.54 -14.51 -25.39
C ALA A 100 15.58 -13.80 -26.27
N GLY A 101 16.59 -13.18 -25.66
CA GLY A 101 17.60 -12.39 -26.35
C GLY A 101 17.17 -10.98 -26.76
N GLY A 102 16.05 -10.49 -26.27
CA GLY A 102 15.59 -9.12 -26.47
C GLY A 102 16.61 -8.08 -26.00
N HIS A 103 16.57 -6.91 -26.61
CA HIS A 103 17.59 -5.86 -26.39
C HIS A 103 17.32 -4.99 -25.15
N ILE A 104 16.13 -5.04 -24.57
CA ILE A 104 15.74 -4.25 -23.42
C ILE A 104 15.74 -5.14 -22.18
N GLN A 105 16.42 -4.72 -21.12
CA GLN A 105 16.51 -5.49 -19.86
C GLN A 105 15.71 -4.79 -18.77
N ILE A 106 14.74 -5.51 -18.17
CA ILE A 106 13.97 -5.04 -17.01
C ILE A 106 13.87 -6.17 -16.00
N LYS A 107 14.27 -5.92 -14.75
CA LYS A 107 14.22 -6.89 -13.63
C LYS A 107 14.81 -8.28 -13.97
N GLY A 108 15.87 -8.31 -14.81
CA GLY A 108 16.56 -9.54 -15.17
C GLY A 108 15.99 -10.31 -16.36
N GLU A 109 14.90 -9.84 -16.96
CA GLU A 109 14.30 -10.43 -18.15
C GLU A 109 14.53 -9.57 -19.39
N SER A 110 14.49 -10.20 -20.57
CA SER A 110 14.74 -9.57 -21.88
C SER A 110 13.44 -9.27 -22.59
N TYR A 111 13.33 -8.08 -23.15
CA TYR A 111 12.13 -7.57 -23.82
C TYR A 111 12.43 -6.95 -25.16
N GLU A 112 11.37 -6.86 -25.98
CA GLU A 112 11.33 -6.10 -27.23
C GLU A 112 10.07 -5.22 -27.28
N LYS A 113 10.15 -4.14 -28.07
CA LYS A 113 9.00 -3.25 -28.31
C LYS A 113 7.85 -3.99 -28.99
N MET A 114 6.64 -3.68 -28.57
CA MET A 114 5.41 -4.12 -29.23
C MET A 114 4.92 -3.08 -30.23
N ASP A 115 4.18 -3.55 -31.24
CA ASP A 115 3.44 -2.66 -32.16
C ASP A 115 2.20 -2.05 -31.49
N ASN A 116 1.53 -2.84 -30.67
CA ASN A 116 0.43 -2.40 -29.81
C ASN A 116 0.99 -1.96 -28.45
N TYR A 117 0.32 -0.99 -27.84
CA TYR A 117 0.72 -0.51 -26.52
C TYR A 117 -0.53 -0.27 -25.67
N ILE A 118 -0.41 -0.58 -24.40
CA ILE A 118 -1.54 -0.76 -23.50
C ILE A 118 -1.37 0.18 -22.29
N VAL A 119 -2.43 0.93 -21.99
CA VAL A 119 -2.58 1.52 -20.66
C VAL A 119 -3.22 0.47 -19.77
N ASP A 120 -2.53 0.12 -18.71
CA ASP A 120 -3.04 -0.75 -17.66
C ASP A 120 -2.88 -0.04 -16.31
N THR A 121 -3.99 0.24 -15.65
CA THR A 121 -3.97 0.95 -14.38
C THR A 121 -4.55 0.09 -13.28
N GLY A 122 -4.01 0.26 -12.07
CA GLY A 122 -4.54 -0.38 -10.88
C GLY A 122 -4.69 0.64 -9.75
N TYR A 123 -5.91 0.80 -9.24
CA TYR A 123 -6.25 1.67 -8.11
C TYR A 123 -6.77 0.79 -6.98
N GLY A 124 -6.00 0.68 -5.89
CA GLY A 124 -6.36 -0.15 -4.74
C GLY A 124 -7.50 0.45 -3.93
N LEU A 125 -8.72 -0.08 -4.06
CA LEU A 125 -9.90 0.47 -3.37
C LEU A 125 -9.69 0.60 -1.86
N GLU A 126 -9.17 -0.44 -1.24
CA GLU A 126 -8.90 -0.47 0.21
C GLU A 126 -7.88 0.58 0.64
N ARG A 127 -6.88 0.86 -0.21
CA ARG A 127 -5.88 1.90 0.06
C ARG A 127 -6.50 3.30 0.03
N PHE A 128 -7.44 3.55 -0.87
CA PHE A 128 -8.23 4.79 -0.89
C PHE A 128 -9.07 4.95 0.37
N VAL A 129 -9.75 3.88 0.80
CA VAL A 129 -10.53 3.89 2.06
C VAL A 129 -9.59 4.16 3.24
N TRP A 130 -8.43 3.50 3.28
CA TRP A 130 -7.46 3.71 4.36
C TRP A 130 -6.93 5.15 4.38
N ALA A 131 -6.50 5.68 3.24
CA ALA A 131 -6.06 7.07 3.13
C ALA A 131 -7.13 8.08 3.58
N SER A 132 -8.42 7.83 3.23
CA SER A 132 -9.53 8.71 3.60
C SER A 132 -9.85 8.69 5.09
N LYS A 133 -9.65 7.56 5.77
CA LYS A 133 -9.93 7.41 7.21
C LYS A 133 -8.74 7.77 8.09
N GLY A 134 -7.52 7.67 7.58
CA GLY A 134 -6.30 7.94 8.35
C GLY A 134 -6.10 7.00 9.54
N SER A 135 -6.70 5.81 9.51
CA SER A 135 -6.57 4.84 10.61
C SER A 135 -5.17 4.23 10.66
N PRO A 136 -4.69 3.76 11.83
CA PRO A 136 -3.35 3.21 12.00
C PRO A 136 -3.05 2.03 11.08
N THR A 137 -4.04 1.14 10.87
CA THR A 137 -3.92 0.01 9.96
C THR A 137 -5.00 0.01 8.89
N ILE A 138 -4.73 -0.70 7.80
CA ILE A 138 -5.72 -0.91 6.74
C ILE A 138 -6.90 -1.74 7.25
N TYR A 139 -6.67 -2.63 8.23
CA TYR A 139 -7.74 -3.46 8.82
C TYR A 139 -8.76 -2.62 9.59
N ASP A 140 -8.31 -1.63 10.36
CA ASP A 140 -9.18 -0.67 11.07
C ASP A 140 -10.01 0.15 10.09
N ALA A 141 -9.44 0.45 8.93
CA ALA A 141 -10.15 1.18 7.89
C ALA A 141 -11.28 0.36 7.26
N ILE A 142 -11.06 -0.93 7.00
CA ILE A 142 -11.93 -1.76 6.14
C ILE A 142 -12.81 -2.67 6.96
N PHE A 143 -12.27 -3.25 8.04
CA PHE A 143 -12.94 -4.27 8.87
C PHE A 143 -12.99 -3.91 10.36
N PRO A 144 -13.42 -2.69 10.74
CA PRO A 144 -13.32 -2.23 12.14
C PRO A 144 -14.07 -3.13 13.15
N ASP A 145 -15.22 -3.68 12.76
CA ASP A 145 -16.00 -4.57 13.64
C ASP A 145 -15.33 -5.95 13.79
N LEU A 146 -14.68 -6.45 12.74
CA LEU A 146 -13.92 -7.71 12.79
C LEU A 146 -12.68 -7.55 13.68
N VAL A 147 -11.93 -6.46 13.51
CA VAL A 147 -10.75 -6.16 14.34
C VAL A 147 -11.14 -6.11 15.81
N ARG A 148 -12.21 -5.36 16.15
CA ARG A 148 -12.72 -5.28 17.53
C ARG A 148 -13.07 -6.65 18.09
N LYS A 149 -13.82 -7.44 17.33
CA LYS A 149 -14.22 -8.80 17.75
C LYS A 149 -13.01 -9.73 17.96
N VAL A 150 -11.99 -9.65 17.11
CA VAL A 150 -10.75 -10.41 17.26
C VAL A 150 -10.00 -9.95 18.51
N ALA A 151 -9.86 -8.66 18.73
CA ALA A 151 -9.23 -8.09 19.92
C ALA A 151 -9.93 -8.55 21.21
N ASP A 152 -11.26 -8.48 21.25
CA ASP A 152 -12.08 -8.95 22.38
C ASP A 152 -11.84 -10.44 22.69
N LEU A 153 -11.80 -11.28 21.64
CA LEU A 153 -11.54 -12.72 21.77
C LEU A 153 -10.11 -13.03 22.24
N ALA A 154 -9.14 -12.23 21.79
CA ALA A 154 -7.74 -12.38 22.16
C ALA A 154 -7.43 -11.77 23.54
N GLY A 155 -8.35 -10.97 24.11
CA GLY A 155 -8.12 -10.26 25.36
C GLY A 155 -7.09 -9.13 25.24
N VAL A 156 -6.93 -8.57 24.05
CA VAL A 156 -6.03 -7.44 23.77
C VAL A 156 -6.83 -6.13 23.77
N GLU A 157 -6.16 -5.04 24.16
CA GLU A 157 -6.76 -3.70 24.15
C GLU A 157 -6.79 -3.17 22.71
N HIS A 158 -7.94 -2.70 22.26
CA HIS A 158 -8.11 -2.03 20.97
C HIS A 158 -9.10 -0.87 21.10
N ASP A 159 -8.62 0.29 21.54
CA ASP A 159 -9.42 1.51 21.71
C ASP A 159 -8.81 2.71 21.00
N LEU A 160 -9.14 2.87 19.73
CA LEU A 160 -8.68 4.01 18.93
C LEU A 160 -9.30 5.37 19.37
N GLN A 161 -10.25 5.39 20.32
CA GLN A 161 -10.79 6.63 20.89
C GLN A 161 -9.92 7.15 22.04
N ASP A 162 -9.10 6.28 22.67
CA ASP A 162 -8.05 6.71 23.59
C ASP A 162 -6.86 7.28 22.79
N PRO A 163 -6.55 8.58 22.92
CA PRO A 163 -5.46 9.21 22.15
C PRO A 163 -4.08 8.61 22.43
N GLU A 164 -3.82 8.15 23.67
CA GLU A 164 -2.55 7.52 24.01
C GLU A 164 -2.43 6.15 23.34
N TYR A 165 -3.49 5.36 23.38
CA TYR A 165 -3.56 4.09 22.68
C TYR A 165 -3.39 4.27 21.16
N ALA A 166 -4.15 5.18 20.55
CA ALA A 166 -4.11 5.42 19.10
C ALA A 166 -2.71 5.81 18.63
N GLU A 167 -1.99 6.66 19.39
CA GLU A 167 -0.63 7.06 19.04
C GLU A 167 0.37 5.90 19.17
N ILE A 168 0.32 5.14 20.28
CA ILE A 168 1.19 3.97 20.48
C ILE A 168 0.95 2.93 19.40
N PHE A 169 -0.32 2.62 19.12
CA PHE A 169 -0.70 1.64 18.12
C PHE A 169 -0.29 2.06 16.70
N ALA A 170 -0.45 3.34 16.34
CA ALA A 170 0.01 3.87 15.06
C ALA A 170 1.53 3.73 14.88
N GLN A 171 2.32 4.02 15.93
CA GLN A 171 3.77 3.87 15.87
C GLN A 171 4.20 2.40 15.82
N ASN A 172 3.50 1.51 16.54
CA ASN A 172 3.75 0.07 16.46
C ASN A 172 3.47 -0.45 15.04
N ALA A 173 2.34 -0.11 14.44
CA ALA A 173 1.98 -0.48 13.08
C ALA A 173 2.97 0.07 12.05
N ARG A 174 3.47 1.31 12.26
CA ARG A 174 4.51 1.89 11.41
C ARG A 174 5.82 1.11 11.49
N LEU A 175 6.26 0.74 12.68
CA LEU A 175 7.47 -0.06 12.87
C LEU A 175 7.32 -1.46 12.25
N ALA A 176 6.19 -2.12 12.45
CA ALA A 176 5.88 -3.43 11.85
C ALA A 176 5.97 -3.43 10.31
N GLY A 177 5.70 -2.29 9.67
CA GLY A 177 5.87 -2.12 8.23
C GLY A 177 7.32 -1.86 7.77
N MET A 178 8.26 -1.69 8.69
CA MET A 178 9.65 -1.32 8.38
C MET A 178 10.67 -2.37 8.83
N VAL A 179 10.37 -3.12 9.88
CA VAL A 179 11.27 -4.10 10.52
C VAL A 179 10.48 -5.33 10.96
N ASP A 180 11.16 -6.45 11.11
CA ASP A 180 10.59 -7.60 11.79
C ASP A 180 10.53 -7.32 13.31
N LEU A 181 9.32 -7.25 13.85
CA LEU A 181 9.11 -6.96 15.27
C LEU A 181 9.56 -8.12 16.18
N ASP A 182 9.64 -9.34 15.68
CA ASP A 182 10.09 -10.51 16.43
C ASP A 182 11.59 -10.46 16.77
N GLU A 183 12.35 -9.61 16.06
CA GLU A 183 13.76 -9.35 16.37
C GLU A 183 13.96 -8.48 17.63
N TYR A 184 12.90 -7.85 18.15
CA TYR A 184 12.95 -6.94 19.27
C TYR A 184 12.29 -7.54 20.52
N SER A 185 12.96 -7.39 21.67
CA SER A 185 12.29 -7.60 22.95
C SER A 185 11.20 -6.54 23.19
N MET A 186 10.19 -6.85 24.00
CA MET A 186 9.12 -5.91 24.36
C MET A 186 9.66 -4.60 24.98
N ASN A 187 10.78 -4.68 25.72
CA ASN A 187 11.41 -3.48 26.30
C ASN A 187 12.06 -2.60 25.23
N GLU A 188 12.72 -3.19 24.23
CA GLU A 188 13.31 -2.45 23.10
C GLU A 188 12.23 -1.83 22.24
N LEU A 189 11.15 -2.57 21.94
CA LEU A 189 10.01 -2.06 21.20
C LEU A 189 9.35 -0.88 21.93
N ARG A 190 9.10 -1.02 23.24
CA ARG A 190 8.57 0.05 24.08
C ARG A 190 9.46 1.29 24.08
N ALA A 191 10.78 1.11 24.19
CA ALA A 191 11.74 2.23 24.13
C ALA A 191 11.74 2.93 22.76
N LYS A 192 11.68 2.18 21.66
CA LYS A 192 11.59 2.74 20.30
C LYS A 192 10.31 3.56 20.10
N ILE A 193 9.16 3.02 20.50
CA ILE A 193 7.87 3.69 20.37
C ILE A 193 7.83 4.94 21.27
N ALA A 194 8.22 4.84 22.53
CA ALA A 194 8.30 5.99 23.41
C ALA A 194 9.17 7.12 22.83
N SER A 195 10.32 6.77 22.28
CA SER A 195 11.21 7.74 21.62
C SER A 195 10.54 8.38 20.40
N SER A 196 9.77 7.63 19.61
CA SER A 196 9.11 8.16 18.40
C SER A 196 8.00 9.16 18.70
N ILE A 197 7.33 9.03 19.86
CA ILE A 197 6.28 9.94 20.33
C ILE A 197 6.79 10.98 21.34
N GLY A 198 8.10 11.01 21.60
CA GLY A 198 8.75 12.03 22.40
C GLY A 198 8.51 11.92 23.92
N ILE A 199 8.27 10.71 24.43
CA ILE A 199 8.09 10.45 25.86
C ILE A 199 9.17 9.50 26.41
N SER A 200 9.31 9.48 27.76
CA SER A 200 10.18 8.50 28.42
C SER A 200 9.54 7.10 28.42
N PRO A 201 10.30 6.01 28.17
CA PRO A 201 9.79 4.64 28.20
C PRO A 201 9.11 4.24 29.51
N GLU A 202 9.50 4.84 30.64
CA GLU A 202 8.93 4.59 31.96
C GLU A 202 7.48 5.10 32.09
N ARG A 203 7.05 6.00 31.18
CA ARG A 203 5.67 6.50 31.11
C ARG A 203 4.71 5.52 30.46
N LEU A 204 5.24 4.54 29.68
CA LEU A 204 4.44 3.47 29.09
C LEU A 204 4.43 2.28 30.05
N ASP A 205 3.28 2.03 30.68
CA ASP A 205 3.10 0.85 31.51
C ASP A 205 3.39 -0.44 30.72
N PRO A 206 4.30 -1.32 31.20
CA PRO A 206 4.72 -2.49 30.43
C PRO A 206 3.59 -3.49 30.14
N GLU A 207 2.67 -3.67 31.09
CA GLU A 207 1.55 -4.62 30.94
C GLU A 207 0.53 -4.08 29.95
N ARG A 208 0.16 -2.80 30.09
CA ARG A 208 -0.73 -2.12 29.13
C ARG A 208 -0.12 -2.09 27.74
N PHE A 209 1.16 -1.71 27.63
CA PHE A 209 1.88 -1.69 26.34
C PHE A 209 1.88 -3.06 25.65
N SER A 210 2.13 -4.13 26.40
CA SER A 210 2.07 -5.50 25.88
C SER A 210 0.69 -5.83 25.33
N LYS A 211 -0.39 -5.48 26.04
CA LYS A 211 -1.76 -5.70 25.56
C LYS A 211 -2.11 -4.91 24.30
N MET A 212 -1.52 -3.72 24.14
CA MET A 212 -1.73 -2.86 22.96
C MET A 212 -0.99 -3.34 21.71
N THR A 213 0.11 -4.05 21.86
CA THR A 213 1.04 -4.37 20.77
C THR A 213 1.17 -5.87 20.47
N SER A 214 0.49 -6.73 21.23
CA SER A 214 0.54 -8.20 21.07
C SER A 214 -0.51 -8.74 20.08
N ALA A 215 -1.17 -7.89 19.31
CA ALA A 215 -2.23 -8.25 18.38
C ALA A 215 -1.69 -8.61 16.99
#